data_fe043c5168c87fb8e3cae0ee96f60a94
#
_entry.id   fe043c5168c87fb8e3cae0ee96f60a94
#
_cell.length_a   1.000
_cell.length_b   1.000
_cell.length_c   1.000
_cell.angle_alpha   90.00
_cell.angle_beta   90.00
_cell.angle_gamma   90.00
#
_symmetry.space_group_name_H-M   'P 1'
#
loop_
_entity.id
_entity.type
_entity.pdbx_description
1 polymer ?
#
loop_
_entity_poly.entity_id
_entity_poly.type
_entity_poly.pdbx_seq_one_letter_code
_entity_poly.pdbx_strand_id
1 'polypeptide(L)'
;ISEFDRVVGGGLVKDSVTILTSPPGGGKSTLALTISNAAAKLGLNVLYASGEESESQIKSRADRILNDIHSNVWLMADNSMDNVITAADKTNADLVIVDSIQTFALSEFLPARAGNPTQTMECAGELVRIAKGGVKPVAVIIIGQMNKSDELAGLRSLEHLADTDLIIDG
;
A
#
# COMPACT_ATOMS: atom_id res chain seq x y z
N ILE A 1 4.97 -10.94 11.20
CA ILE A 1 5.96 -10.54 10.19
C ILE A 1 6.89 -11.67 9.80
N SER A 2 7.22 -12.59 10.70
CA SER A 2 8.11 -13.71 10.37
C SER A 2 7.64 -14.51 9.16
N GLU A 3 6.32 -14.72 8.99
CA GLU A 3 5.78 -15.38 7.81
C GLU A 3 5.96 -14.53 6.57
N PHE A 4 5.73 -13.22 6.67
CA PHE A 4 5.95 -12.29 5.57
C PHE A 4 7.42 -12.25 5.19
N ASP A 5 8.32 -12.14 6.16
CA ASP A 5 9.77 -12.12 5.94
C ASP A 5 10.24 -13.41 5.28
N ARG A 6 9.69 -14.55 5.68
CA ARG A 6 10.01 -15.84 5.09
C ARG A 6 9.63 -15.88 3.61
N VAL A 7 8.44 -15.35 3.26
CA VAL A 7 7.94 -15.38 1.89
C VAL A 7 8.75 -14.44 0.99
N VAL A 8 9.16 -13.26 1.50
CA VAL A 8 9.92 -12.29 0.71
C VAL A 8 11.44 -12.45 0.84
N GLY A 9 11.89 -13.52 1.49
CA GLY A 9 13.30 -13.88 1.51
C GLY A 9 14.16 -13.09 2.49
N GLY A 10 13.61 -12.67 3.63
CA GLY A 10 14.38 -12.04 4.69
C GLY A 10 14.03 -10.59 4.97
N GLY A 11 12.88 -10.12 4.49
CA GLY A 11 12.37 -8.79 4.79
C GLY A 11 12.09 -7.95 3.56
N LEU A 12 11.69 -6.70 3.80
CA LEU A 12 11.41 -5.75 2.74
C LEU A 12 12.71 -5.24 2.14
N VAL A 13 12.80 -5.35 0.82
CA VAL A 13 13.94 -4.82 0.07
C VAL A 13 13.66 -3.37 -0.27
N LYS A 14 14.65 -2.50 -0.10
CA LYS A 14 14.58 -1.11 -0.53
C LYS A 14 14.31 -1.07 -2.04
N ASP A 15 13.57 -0.08 -2.50
CA ASP A 15 13.13 0.10 -3.88
C ASP A 15 12.23 -1.03 -4.44
N SER A 16 11.80 -1.95 -3.61
CA SER A 16 10.92 -3.03 -4.06
C SER A 16 9.46 -2.58 -4.15
N VAL A 17 8.73 -3.16 -5.10
CA VAL A 17 7.28 -3.02 -5.21
C VAL A 17 6.66 -4.39 -5.00
N THR A 18 5.85 -4.51 -3.96
CA THR A 18 5.15 -5.74 -3.62
C THR A 18 3.66 -5.53 -3.81
N ILE A 19 3.01 -6.43 -4.54
CA ILE A 19 1.55 -6.47 -4.64
C ILE A 19 1.04 -7.53 -3.69
N LEU A 20 0.08 -7.14 -2.84
CA LEU A 20 -0.55 -8.01 -1.87
C LEU A 20 -2.03 -8.08 -2.21
N THR A 21 -2.50 -9.25 -2.66
CA THR A 21 -3.89 -9.43 -3.05
C THR A 21 -4.58 -10.43 -2.15
N SER A 22 -5.85 -10.19 -1.86
CA SER A 22 -6.67 -11.10 -1.08
C SER A 22 -8.15 -10.88 -1.41
N PRO A 23 -9.00 -11.90 -1.18
CA PRO A 23 -10.43 -11.68 -1.22
C PRO A 23 -10.86 -10.72 -0.10
N PRO A 24 -12.04 -10.08 -0.21
CA PRO A 24 -12.55 -9.22 0.86
C PRO A 24 -12.57 -9.96 2.20
N GLY A 25 -12.11 -9.30 3.25
CA GLY A 25 -12.07 -9.90 4.58
C GLY A 25 -10.89 -10.83 4.83
N GLY A 26 -9.90 -10.89 3.93
CA GLY A 26 -8.74 -11.77 4.06
C GLY A 26 -7.65 -11.31 5.04
N GLY A 27 -7.89 -10.26 5.82
CA GLY A 27 -6.93 -9.79 6.82
C GLY A 27 -5.78 -8.95 6.29
N LYS A 28 -5.86 -8.52 5.03
CA LYS A 28 -4.78 -7.74 4.40
C LYS A 28 -4.48 -6.42 5.11
N SER A 29 -5.52 -5.72 5.56
CA SER A 29 -5.37 -4.45 6.27
C SER A 29 -4.73 -4.63 7.65
N THR A 30 -5.08 -5.72 8.35
CA THR A 30 -4.45 -6.08 9.61
C THR A 30 -2.97 -6.39 9.42
N LEU A 31 -2.65 -7.17 8.39
CA LEU A 31 -1.27 -7.48 8.05
C LEU A 31 -0.49 -6.21 7.71
N ALA A 32 -1.09 -5.31 6.93
CA ALA A 32 -0.46 -4.06 6.53
C ALA A 32 -0.13 -3.17 7.73
N LEU A 33 -1.04 -3.05 8.69
CA LEU A 33 -0.79 -2.29 9.92
C LEU A 33 0.31 -2.93 10.77
N THR A 34 0.32 -4.25 10.86
CA THR A 34 1.36 -4.99 11.59
C THR A 34 2.73 -4.77 10.95
N ILE A 35 2.82 -4.84 9.63
CA ILE A 35 4.05 -4.57 8.88
C ILE A 35 4.50 -3.13 9.11
N SER A 36 3.57 -2.17 9.03
CA SER A 36 3.86 -0.75 9.24
C SER A 36 4.52 -0.51 10.60
N ASN A 37 3.91 -1.06 11.65
CA ASN A 37 4.40 -0.86 13.01
C ASN A 37 5.77 -1.50 13.23
N ALA A 38 5.97 -2.71 12.71
CA ALA A 38 7.25 -3.39 12.84
C ALA A 38 8.37 -2.69 12.08
N ALA A 39 8.09 -2.20 10.87
CA ALA A 39 9.04 -1.41 10.10
C ALA A 39 9.42 -0.12 10.84
N ALA A 40 8.45 0.55 11.43
CA ALA A 40 8.68 1.76 12.20
C ALA A 40 9.53 1.51 13.44
N LYS A 41 9.35 0.36 14.10
CA LYS A 41 10.19 -0.04 15.24
C LYS A 41 11.65 -0.26 14.85
N LEU A 42 11.90 -0.55 13.58
CA LEU A 42 13.26 -0.67 13.05
C LEU A 42 13.85 0.69 12.63
N GLY A 43 13.15 1.78 12.87
CA GLY A 43 13.61 3.13 12.57
C GLY A 43 13.16 3.66 11.22
N LEU A 44 12.29 2.94 10.50
CA LEU A 44 11.81 3.37 9.18
C LEU A 44 10.62 4.31 9.32
N ASN A 45 10.53 5.28 8.42
CA ASN A 45 9.36 6.14 8.28
C ASN A 45 8.35 5.43 7.38
N VAL A 46 7.14 5.24 7.87
CA VAL A 46 6.09 4.49 7.17
C VAL A 46 4.88 5.38 6.91
N LEU A 47 4.43 5.42 5.67
CA LEU A 47 3.16 6.04 5.30
C LEU A 47 2.16 4.94 4.96
N TYR A 48 1.07 4.87 5.71
CA TYR A 48 -0.05 3.97 5.43
C TYR A 48 -1.23 4.79 4.94
N ALA A 49 -1.62 4.60 3.70
CA ALA A 49 -2.72 5.34 3.07
C ALA A 49 -3.89 4.40 2.79
N SER A 50 -5.07 4.74 3.29
CA SER A 50 -6.31 4.02 3.02
C SER A 50 -7.28 4.92 2.24
N GLY A 51 -7.84 4.40 1.17
CA GLY A 51 -8.82 5.12 0.37
C GLY A 51 -10.27 4.85 0.78
N GLU A 52 -10.50 3.94 1.71
CA GLU A 52 -11.85 3.52 2.11
C GLU A 52 -12.21 3.93 3.53
N GLU A 53 -11.26 3.95 4.44
CA GLU A 53 -11.50 4.19 5.85
C GLU A 53 -11.18 5.63 6.25
N SER A 54 -11.89 6.14 7.26
CA SER A 54 -11.53 7.41 7.89
C SER A 54 -10.30 7.23 8.79
N GLU A 55 -9.65 8.33 9.13
CA GLU A 55 -8.52 8.31 10.05
C GLU A 55 -8.88 7.68 11.40
N SER A 56 -10.07 8.01 11.92
CA SER A 56 -10.55 7.44 13.19
C SER A 56 -10.77 5.94 13.11
N GLN A 57 -11.27 5.43 11.96
CA GLN A 57 -11.46 4.00 11.75
C GLN A 57 -10.11 3.26 11.69
N ILE A 58 -9.15 3.82 10.98
CA ILE A 58 -7.80 3.23 10.87
C ILE A 58 -7.15 3.20 12.25
N LYS A 59 -7.22 4.31 12.98
CA LYS A 59 -6.63 4.42 14.32
C LYS A 59 -7.28 3.46 15.30
N SER A 60 -8.61 3.36 15.28
CA SER A 60 -9.36 2.44 16.14
C SER A 60 -8.96 0.98 15.88
N ARG A 61 -8.81 0.62 14.61
CA ARG A 61 -8.38 -0.72 14.23
C ARG A 61 -6.93 -0.97 14.66
N ALA A 62 -6.05 0.01 14.48
CA ALA A 62 -4.66 -0.09 14.92
C ALA A 62 -4.57 -0.29 16.44
N ASP A 63 -5.36 0.44 17.20
CA ASP A 63 -5.39 0.32 18.67
C ASP A 63 -5.84 -1.08 19.13
N ARG A 64 -6.76 -1.71 18.38
CA ARG A 64 -7.22 -3.07 18.71
C ARG A 64 -6.19 -4.16 18.38
N ILE A 65 -5.46 -3.97 17.31
CA ILE A 65 -4.53 -4.98 16.77
C ILE A 65 -3.16 -4.84 17.40
N LEU A 66 -2.73 -3.61 17.62
CA LEU A 66 -1.40 -3.27 18.12
C LEU A 66 -1.55 -2.68 19.52
N ASN A 67 -0.65 -3.04 20.42
CA ASN A 67 -0.63 -2.45 21.76
C ASN A 67 -0.31 -0.97 21.70
N ASP A 68 0.53 -0.58 20.76
CA ASP A 68 0.94 0.80 20.58
C ASP A 68 1.43 0.98 19.14
N ILE A 69 0.99 2.06 18.48
CA ILE A 69 1.46 2.37 17.15
C ILE A 69 2.66 3.32 17.24
N HIS A 70 3.72 2.98 16.56
CA HIS A 70 4.95 3.76 16.61
C HIS A 70 4.76 5.15 16.00
N SER A 71 5.43 6.16 16.55
CA SER A 71 5.33 7.54 16.09
C SER A 71 5.82 7.76 14.66
N ASN A 72 6.60 6.84 14.11
CA ASN A 72 7.08 6.90 12.72
C ASN A 72 6.09 6.31 11.71
N VAL A 73 4.89 5.93 12.13
CA VAL A 73 3.81 5.53 11.24
C VAL A 73 2.85 6.69 11.06
N TRP A 74 2.70 7.16 9.83
CA TRP A 74 1.71 8.16 9.45
C TRP A 74 0.52 7.46 8.83
N LEU A 75 -0.66 7.66 9.43
CA LEU A 75 -1.92 7.11 8.94
C LEU A 75 -2.63 8.19 8.13
N MET A 76 -2.98 7.87 6.91
CA MET A 76 -3.59 8.80 5.97
C MET A 76 -4.90 8.24 5.43
N ALA A 77 -5.99 8.98 5.56
CA ALA A 77 -7.29 8.66 4.99
C ALA A 77 -7.54 9.60 3.82
N ASP A 78 -7.29 9.14 2.62
CA ASP A 78 -7.44 9.94 1.40
C ASP A 78 -7.49 8.99 0.21
N ASN A 79 -8.26 9.34 -0.81
CA ASN A 79 -8.35 8.58 -2.05
C ASN A 79 -7.62 9.28 -3.21
N SER A 80 -6.92 10.37 -2.95
CA SER A 80 -6.12 11.08 -3.95
C SER A 80 -4.69 10.53 -3.98
N MET A 81 -4.30 9.94 -5.10
CA MET A 81 -2.92 9.48 -5.26
C MET A 81 -1.96 10.68 -5.30
N ASP A 82 -2.41 11.84 -5.82
CA ASP A 82 -1.60 13.07 -5.78
C ASP A 82 -1.21 13.41 -4.34
N ASN A 83 -2.15 13.29 -3.41
CA ASN A 83 -1.89 13.55 -1.99
C ASN A 83 -0.98 12.51 -1.35
N VAL A 84 -1.09 11.25 -1.77
CA VAL A 84 -0.19 10.19 -1.29
C VAL A 84 1.25 10.47 -1.71
N ILE A 85 1.46 10.88 -2.96
CA ILE A 85 2.79 11.24 -3.48
C ILE A 85 3.39 12.38 -2.66
N THR A 86 2.60 13.42 -2.42
CA THR A 86 3.03 14.57 -1.61
C THR A 86 3.37 14.15 -0.18
N ALA A 87 2.52 13.33 0.43
CA ALA A 87 2.72 12.87 1.80
C ALA A 87 3.96 11.97 1.92
N ALA A 88 4.22 11.11 0.92
CA ALA A 88 5.42 10.26 0.92
C ALA A 88 6.70 11.11 0.94
N ASP A 89 6.71 12.20 0.19
CA ASP A 89 7.84 13.13 0.18
C ASP A 89 7.98 13.86 1.52
N LYS A 90 6.90 14.42 2.02
CA LYS A 90 6.90 15.20 3.28
C LYS A 90 7.31 14.36 4.50
N THR A 91 6.88 13.11 4.55
CA THR A 91 7.23 12.22 5.67
C THR A 91 8.59 11.58 5.50
N ASN A 92 9.25 11.82 4.37
CA ASN A 92 10.51 11.16 4.02
C ASN A 92 10.37 9.64 4.16
N ALA A 93 9.29 9.09 3.59
CA ALA A 93 8.89 7.70 3.78
C ALA A 93 9.94 6.72 3.26
N ASP A 94 10.20 5.68 4.03
CA ASP A 94 11.01 4.53 3.65
C ASP A 94 10.14 3.38 3.15
N LEU A 95 8.89 3.35 3.60
CA LEU A 95 7.88 2.37 3.20
C LEU A 95 6.56 3.10 2.98
N VAL A 96 5.92 2.84 1.84
CA VAL A 96 4.58 3.35 1.54
C VAL A 96 3.66 2.16 1.33
N ILE A 97 2.53 2.15 2.02
CA ILE A 97 1.49 1.12 1.88
C ILE A 97 0.21 1.79 1.41
N VAL A 98 -0.38 1.26 0.36
CA VAL A 98 -1.62 1.78 -0.24
C VAL A 98 -2.69 0.71 -0.19
N ASP A 99 -3.82 0.99 0.45
CA ASP A 99 -4.91 0.03 0.70
C ASP A 99 -6.27 0.67 0.37
N SER A 100 -6.92 0.26 -0.65
CA SER A 100 -6.51 -0.60 -1.75
C SER A 100 -6.30 0.24 -2.99
N ILE A 101 -5.48 -0.22 -3.90
CA ILE A 101 -5.11 0.55 -5.09
C ILE A 101 -6.35 0.97 -5.92
N GLN A 102 -7.40 0.15 -5.95
CA GLN A 102 -8.62 0.44 -6.70
C GLN A 102 -9.43 1.61 -6.13
N THR A 103 -9.10 2.08 -4.92
CA THR A 103 -9.82 3.20 -4.29
C THR A 103 -9.15 4.55 -4.53
N PHE A 104 -8.04 4.57 -5.27
CA PHE A 104 -7.28 5.79 -5.52
C PHE A 104 -7.44 6.30 -6.94
N ALA A 105 -7.24 7.59 -7.12
CA ALA A 105 -7.27 8.23 -8.42
C ALA A 105 -6.25 9.36 -8.47
N LEU A 106 -5.73 9.59 -9.69
CA LEU A 106 -4.91 10.75 -10.02
C LEU A 106 -5.79 11.80 -10.71
N SER A 107 -5.63 13.07 -10.35
CA SER A 107 -6.41 14.16 -10.91
C SER A 107 -6.19 14.31 -12.42
N GLU A 108 -4.99 13.99 -12.90
CA GLU A 108 -4.63 14.05 -14.32
C GLU A 108 -5.54 13.21 -15.21
N PHE A 109 -6.06 12.10 -14.69
CA PHE A 109 -6.83 11.14 -15.48
C PHE A 109 -8.35 11.26 -15.27
N LEU A 110 -8.79 12.29 -14.54
CA LEU A 110 -10.23 12.58 -14.45
C LEU A 110 -10.78 12.93 -15.84
N PRO A 111 -12.02 12.55 -16.17
CA PRO A 111 -13.08 12.07 -15.28
C PRO A 111 -13.07 10.56 -14.99
N ALA A 112 -12.07 9.80 -15.39
CA ALA A 112 -11.97 8.40 -15.01
C ALA A 112 -11.90 8.29 -13.49
N ARG A 113 -12.76 7.44 -12.90
CA ARG A 113 -12.88 7.32 -11.45
C ARG A 113 -11.98 6.22 -10.90
N ALA A 114 -11.77 6.25 -9.59
CA ALA A 114 -11.11 5.16 -8.89
C ALA A 114 -11.79 3.83 -9.23
N GLY A 115 -10.99 2.77 -9.40
CA GLY A 115 -11.47 1.47 -9.86
C GLY A 115 -11.47 1.29 -11.38
N ASN A 116 -11.43 2.39 -12.14
CA ASN A 116 -11.22 2.30 -13.59
C ASN A 116 -9.81 1.75 -13.85
N PRO A 117 -9.65 0.79 -14.80
CA PRO A 117 -8.33 0.21 -15.07
C PRO A 117 -7.23 1.21 -15.36
N THR A 118 -7.54 2.29 -16.08
CA THR A 118 -6.56 3.36 -16.37
C THR A 118 -6.10 4.01 -15.06
N GLN A 119 -7.02 4.39 -14.19
CA GLN A 119 -6.66 4.99 -12.90
C GLN A 119 -5.80 4.05 -12.06
N THR A 120 -6.18 2.79 -11.99
CA THR A 120 -5.43 1.80 -11.21
C THR A 120 -4.01 1.64 -11.74
N MET A 121 -3.85 1.52 -13.05
CA MET A 121 -2.54 1.37 -13.67
C MET A 121 -1.67 2.61 -13.49
N GLU A 122 -2.25 3.80 -13.66
CA GLU A 122 -1.49 5.04 -13.54
C GLU A 122 -1.12 5.34 -12.08
N CYS A 123 -2.00 5.04 -11.13
CA CYS A 123 -1.68 5.15 -9.71
C CYS A 123 -0.52 4.19 -9.34
N ALA A 124 -0.57 2.96 -9.81
CA ALA A 124 0.49 1.99 -9.57
C ALA A 124 1.80 2.44 -10.22
N GLY A 125 1.74 3.03 -11.42
CA GLY A 125 2.91 3.59 -12.09
C GLY A 125 3.60 4.68 -11.28
N GLU A 126 2.82 5.55 -10.65
CA GLU A 126 3.36 6.58 -9.76
C GLU A 126 4.04 5.99 -8.52
N LEU A 127 3.46 4.92 -7.97
CA LEU A 127 4.07 4.22 -6.83
C LEU A 127 5.39 3.54 -7.21
N VAL A 128 5.48 2.96 -8.40
CA VAL A 128 6.74 2.42 -8.92
C VAL A 128 7.78 3.53 -9.06
N ARG A 129 7.35 4.70 -9.53
CA ARG A 129 8.25 5.85 -9.65
C ARG A 129 8.77 6.31 -8.30
N ILE A 130 7.93 6.33 -7.27
CA ILE A 130 8.35 6.61 -5.89
C ILE A 130 9.40 5.59 -5.44
N ALA A 131 9.16 4.31 -5.70
CA ALA A 131 10.05 3.25 -5.26
C ALA A 131 11.43 3.33 -5.93
N LYS A 132 11.46 3.53 -7.25
CA LYS A 132 12.66 3.30 -8.07
C LYS A 132 13.25 4.56 -8.70
N GLY A 133 12.45 5.61 -8.86
CA GLY A 133 12.84 6.81 -9.61
C GLY A 133 13.21 8.02 -8.77
N GLY A 134 13.14 7.94 -7.45
CA GLY A 134 13.40 9.06 -6.56
C GLY A 134 14.86 9.18 -6.14
N VAL A 135 15.12 10.19 -5.33
CA VAL A 135 16.47 10.46 -4.78
C VAL A 135 16.89 9.35 -3.81
N LYS A 136 15.92 8.78 -3.08
CA LYS A 136 16.20 7.65 -2.21
C LYS A 136 15.29 6.48 -2.56
N PRO A 137 15.73 5.23 -2.34
CA PRO A 137 14.88 4.07 -2.56
C PRO A 137 13.77 4.01 -1.51
N VAL A 138 12.56 3.65 -1.95
CA VAL A 138 11.38 3.50 -1.09
C VAL A 138 10.77 2.13 -1.37
N ALA A 139 10.49 1.36 -0.32
CA ALA A 139 9.73 0.13 -0.46
C ALA A 139 8.24 0.48 -0.57
N VAL A 140 7.53 -0.18 -1.47
CA VAL A 140 6.10 0.06 -1.69
C VAL A 140 5.34 -1.25 -1.59
N ILE A 141 4.24 -1.25 -0.84
CA ILE A 141 3.29 -2.36 -0.79
C ILE A 141 1.97 -1.86 -1.35
N ILE A 142 1.52 -2.47 -2.43
CA ILE A 142 0.24 -2.17 -3.08
C ILE A 142 -0.74 -3.28 -2.71
N ILE A 143 -1.81 -2.91 -2.00
CA ILE A 143 -2.86 -3.86 -1.63
C ILE A 143 -3.97 -3.77 -2.66
N GLY A 144 -4.39 -4.93 -3.18
CA GLY A 144 -5.48 -5.04 -4.12
C GLY A 144 -6.54 -6.03 -3.64
N GLN A 145 -7.79 -5.81 -4.06
CA GLN A 145 -8.90 -6.71 -3.76
C GLN A 145 -9.19 -7.60 -4.96
N MET A 146 -9.46 -8.88 -4.70
CA MET A 146 -9.76 -9.88 -5.72
C MET A 146 -11.20 -10.38 -5.59
N ASN A 147 -12.17 -9.50 -5.79
CA ASN A 147 -13.56 -9.87 -5.56
C ASN A 147 -14.39 -10.07 -6.83
N LYS A 148 -13.90 -9.68 -8.01
CA LYS A 148 -14.61 -9.84 -9.29
C LYS A 148 -13.62 -10.04 -10.44
N SER A 149 -14.08 -10.66 -11.52
CA SER A 149 -13.26 -10.94 -12.69
C SER A 149 -12.67 -9.67 -13.33
N ASP A 150 -13.43 -8.58 -13.37
CA ASP A 150 -12.96 -7.32 -13.95
C ASP A 150 -11.86 -6.69 -13.12
N GLU A 151 -11.99 -6.72 -11.80
CA GLU A 151 -10.97 -6.23 -10.87
C GLU A 151 -9.72 -7.10 -10.95
N LEU A 152 -9.90 -8.42 -11.10
CA LEU A 152 -8.80 -9.35 -11.26
C LEU A 152 -8.00 -9.04 -12.53
N ALA A 153 -8.68 -8.72 -13.63
CA ALA A 153 -8.00 -8.37 -14.88
C ALA A 153 -7.16 -7.11 -14.73
N GLY A 154 -7.66 -6.09 -14.01
CA GLY A 154 -6.91 -4.88 -13.70
C GLY A 154 -5.68 -5.16 -12.84
N LEU A 155 -5.84 -5.99 -11.80
CA LEU A 155 -4.74 -6.36 -10.92
C LEU A 155 -3.67 -7.18 -11.62
N ARG A 156 -4.06 -8.08 -12.54
CA ARG A 156 -3.09 -8.86 -13.32
C ARG A 156 -2.17 -7.98 -14.14
N SER A 157 -2.66 -6.85 -14.63
CA SER A 157 -1.84 -5.90 -15.36
C SER A 157 -0.73 -5.29 -14.50
N LEU A 158 -0.94 -5.25 -13.17
CA LEU A 158 0.06 -4.73 -12.22
C LEU A 158 1.21 -5.68 -11.97
N GLU A 159 1.05 -6.98 -12.23
CA GLU A 159 2.09 -7.98 -12.00
C GLU A 159 3.39 -7.64 -12.73
N HIS A 160 3.28 -6.99 -13.89
CA HIS A 160 4.45 -6.55 -14.65
C HIS A 160 5.22 -5.41 -13.99
N LEU A 161 4.59 -4.70 -13.06
CA LEU A 161 5.21 -3.58 -12.36
C LEU A 161 5.84 -4.01 -11.03
N ALA A 162 5.44 -5.17 -10.51
CA ALA A 162 5.84 -5.61 -9.18
C ALA A 162 7.09 -6.49 -9.22
N ASP A 163 7.92 -6.36 -8.19
CA ASP A 163 9.04 -7.27 -7.95
C ASP A 163 8.55 -8.55 -7.26
N THR A 164 7.49 -8.45 -6.48
CA THR A 164 6.92 -9.57 -5.73
C THR A 164 5.40 -9.48 -5.76
N ASP A 165 4.75 -10.62 -5.97
CA ASP A 165 3.30 -10.74 -5.96
C ASP A 165 2.93 -11.79 -4.91
N LEU A 166 2.17 -11.38 -3.89
CA LEU A 166 1.74 -12.23 -2.78
C LEU A 166 0.23 -12.33 -2.75
N ILE A 167 -0.26 -13.54 -2.55
CA ILE A 167 -1.69 -13.81 -2.43
C ILE A 167 -1.97 -14.30 -1.01
N ILE A 168 -2.94 -13.66 -0.35
CA ILE A 168 -3.43 -14.12 0.94
C ILE A 168 -4.66 -14.99 0.68
N ASP A 169 -4.55 -16.25 1.00
CA ASP A 169 -5.69 -17.16 0.97
C ASP A 169 -6.41 -17.07 2.31
N GLY A 170 -7.66 -16.74 2.23
CA GLY A 170 -8.50 -16.52 3.41
C GLY A 170 -8.83 -17.76 4.20
#